data_543d9b019eeabf36717763084045b4da
#
_entry.id   543d9b019eeabf36717763084045b4da
#
_cell.length_a   1.000
_cell.length_b   1.000
_cell.length_c   1.000
_cell.angle_alpha   90.00
_cell.angle_beta   90.00
_cell.angle_gamma   90.00
#
_symmetry.space_group_name_H-M   'P 1'
#
loop_
_entity.id
_entity.type
_entity.pdbx_description
1 polymer ?
#
loop_
_entity_poly.entity_id
_entity_poly.type
_entity_poly.pdbx_seq_one_letter_code
_entity_poly.pdbx_strand_id
1 'polypeptide(L)'
;MMGMNNQKLTKQELNAISWRYILGSQLNWNYERMMSSGYLYGILPVLKKFYGNDESQLQDMMRTHNQFFNTNAIFGNLIMGIDVAIEEEDGYKAKDTIIALKTALMGSLAGVGDSLFHVIWGTIFGSIAGTLAQSGSIVGCVIWVIANIALLFGRAALLPLGYKQGVKLVTTLKNKLSAFTNAATVLGVTVIGALIPSVVKATVPFVYKKDGVELVIQDTLDAILPSLVPVLLVLLTYWILGQKKLNSTRVIWIILILSIALSAFGILA
;
A
#
# COMPACT_ATOMS: atom_id res chain seq x y z
N MET A 1 -14.95 25.56 26.88
CA MET A 1 -15.03 24.10 26.65
C MET A 1 -16.43 23.81 26.12
N MET A 2 -16.68 23.98 24.83
CA MET A 2 -17.94 23.57 24.21
C MET A 2 -17.86 22.05 24.01
N GLY A 3 -18.89 21.35 24.51
CA GLY A 3 -18.95 19.92 24.55
C GLY A 3 -18.85 19.31 23.15
N MET A 4 -17.87 18.45 22.98
CA MET A 4 -17.85 17.51 21.87
C MET A 4 -19.19 16.77 21.85
N ASN A 5 -19.83 16.78 20.71
CA ASN A 5 -21.04 16.01 20.49
C ASN A 5 -20.62 14.54 20.49
N ASN A 6 -20.62 13.91 21.67
CA ASN A 6 -20.09 12.57 21.94
C ASN A 6 -21.03 11.47 21.40
N GLN A 7 -21.55 11.69 20.18
CA GLN A 7 -22.41 10.71 19.49
C GLN A 7 -21.53 9.73 18.74
N LYS A 8 -21.43 8.53 19.28
CA LYS A 8 -20.78 7.40 18.60
C LYS A 8 -21.33 7.23 17.19
N LEU A 9 -20.46 6.81 16.30
CA LEU A 9 -20.84 6.52 14.93
C LEU A 9 -21.69 5.25 14.87
N THR A 10 -22.79 5.34 14.16
CA THR A 10 -23.66 4.21 13.88
C THR A 10 -23.07 3.28 12.83
N LYS A 11 -23.52 2.02 12.79
CA LYS A 11 -23.13 1.09 11.72
C LYS A 11 -23.48 1.61 10.33
N GLN A 12 -24.58 2.36 10.20
CA GLN A 12 -25.00 2.95 8.92
C GLN A 12 -24.01 4.02 8.47
N GLU A 13 -23.55 4.89 9.36
CA GLU A 13 -22.55 5.92 9.07
C GLU A 13 -21.20 5.29 8.69
N LEU A 14 -20.74 4.27 9.43
CA LEU A 14 -19.52 3.54 9.09
C LEU A 14 -19.61 2.88 7.71
N ASN A 15 -20.71 2.25 7.38
CA ASN A 15 -20.92 1.67 6.06
C ASN A 15 -21.00 2.75 4.97
N ALA A 16 -21.63 3.87 5.23
CA ALA A 16 -21.74 4.96 4.27
C ALA A 16 -20.36 5.53 3.91
N ILE A 17 -19.50 5.81 4.90
CA ILE A 17 -18.13 6.28 4.63
C ILE A 17 -17.25 5.20 3.98
N SER A 18 -17.46 3.92 4.32
CA SER A 18 -16.77 2.81 3.66
C SER A 18 -17.06 2.79 2.16
N TRP A 19 -18.31 2.84 1.77
CA TRP A 19 -18.71 2.86 0.35
C TRP A 19 -18.29 4.15 -0.35
N ARG A 20 -18.37 5.30 0.32
CA ARG A 20 -17.84 6.56 -0.24
C ARG A 20 -16.36 6.44 -0.56
N TYR A 21 -15.57 5.87 0.35
CA TYR A 21 -14.13 5.67 0.11
C TYR A 21 -13.86 4.62 -0.96
N ILE A 22 -14.63 3.53 -1.02
CA ILE A 22 -14.50 2.53 -2.08
C ILE A 22 -14.69 3.15 -3.46
N LEU A 23 -15.74 3.97 -3.62
CA LEU A 23 -16.06 4.60 -4.90
C LEU A 23 -15.15 5.79 -5.21
N GLY A 24 -14.62 6.46 -4.19
CA GLY A 24 -13.88 7.70 -4.31
C GLY A 24 -12.36 7.59 -4.09
N SER A 25 -11.83 6.45 -3.65
CA SER A 25 -10.45 6.33 -3.16
C SER A 25 -9.37 6.79 -4.15
N GLN A 26 -9.61 6.64 -5.44
CA GLN A 26 -8.66 7.03 -6.50
C GLN A 26 -9.19 8.19 -7.38
N LEU A 27 -10.30 8.80 -7.01
CA LEU A 27 -10.76 10.04 -7.65
C LEU A 27 -9.72 11.14 -7.42
N ASN A 28 -9.42 11.88 -8.47
CA ASN A 28 -8.43 12.96 -8.43
C ASN A 28 -7.02 12.51 -8.01
N TRP A 29 -6.64 11.26 -8.36
CA TRP A 29 -5.31 10.74 -8.10
C TRP A 29 -4.25 11.56 -8.84
N ASN A 30 -3.20 11.96 -8.13
CA ASN A 30 -2.10 12.73 -8.68
C ASN A 30 -0.80 12.42 -7.92
N TYR A 31 0.36 12.73 -8.52
CA TYR A 31 1.67 12.40 -7.94
C TYR A 31 2.02 13.19 -6.68
N GLU A 32 1.39 14.35 -6.45
CA GLU A 32 1.68 15.18 -5.26
C GLU A 32 1.05 14.58 -4.01
N ARG A 33 -0.19 14.07 -4.11
CA ARG A 33 -1.00 13.69 -2.95
C ARG A 33 -1.54 12.26 -3.01
N MET A 34 -1.40 11.58 -4.14
CA MET A 34 -1.89 10.23 -4.42
C MET A 34 -3.40 10.08 -4.15
N MET A 35 -3.77 9.32 -3.14
CA MET A 35 -5.16 8.99 -2.82
C MET A 35 -5.78 9.94 -1.77
N SER A 36 -5.10 11.03 -1.39
CA SER A 36 -5.52 11.89 -0.28
C SER A 36 -6.90 12.52 -0.48
N SER A 37 -7.20 13.01 -1.69
CA SER A 37 -8.51 13.62 -1.99
C SER A 37 -9.65 12.62 -1.88
N GLY A 38 -9.42 11.37 -2.31
CA GLY A 38 -10.37 10.28 -2.14
C GLY A 38 -10.56 9.88 -0.67
N TYR A 39 -9.47 9.93 0.11
CA TYR A 39 -9.53 9.71 1.54
C TYR A 39 -10.37 10.77 2.24
N LEU A 40 -10.10 12.05 1.96
CA LEU A 40 -10.90 13.16 2.48
C LEU A 40 -12.37 13.06 2.05
N TYR A 41 -12.64 12.73 0.79
CA TYR A 41 -14.00 12.52 0.29
C TYR A 41 -14.74 11.45 1.10
N GLY A 42 -14.07 10.34 1.42
CA GLY A 42 -14.65 9.26 2.22
C GLY A 42 -15.00 9.70 3.63
N ILE A 43 -14.04 10.31 4.36
CA ILE A 43 -14.16 10.66 5.78
C ILE A 43 -14.96 11.95 6.04
N LEU A 44 -15.15 12.82 5.05
CA LEU A 44 -15.76 14.14 5.20
C LEU A 44 -17.09 14.17 5.97
N PRO A 45 -18.03 13.22 5.83
CA PRO A 45 -19.25 13.23 6.65
C PRO A 45 -18.97 13.12 8.14
N VAL A 46 -17.94 12.37 8.52
CA VAL A 46 -17.51 12.20 9.93
C VAL A 46 -16.91 13.49 10.45
N LEU A 47 -16.01 14.13 9.68
CA LEU A 47 -15.43 15.41 10.06
C LEU A 47 -16.49 16.49 10.26
N LYS A 48 -17.50 16.54 9.39
CA LYS A 48 -18.63 17.46 9.55
C LYS A 48 -19.46 17.16 10.80
N LYS A 49 -19.62 15.89 11.17
CA LYS A 49 -20.34 15.49 12.39
C LYS A 49 -19.57 15.91 13.64
N PHE A 50 -18.25 15.73 13.67
CA PHE A 50 -17.43 16.00 14.83
C PHE A 50 -17.06 17.49 14.98
N TYR A 51 -16.79 18.18 13.88
CA TYR A 51 -16.24 19.54 13.87
C TYR A 51 -17.13 20.56 13.17
N GLY A 52 -18.34 20.19 12.73
CA GLY A 52 -19.21 21.11 11.97
C GLY A 52 -19.62 22.38 12.69
N ASN A 53 -19.50 22.42 14.03
CA ASN A 53 -19.77 23.60 14.85
C ASN A 53 -18.55 24.54 15.02
N ASP A 54 -17.36 24.11 14.59
CA ASP A 54 -16.12 24.89 14.64
C ASP A 54 -15.44 24.82 13.25
N GLU A 55 -15.66 25.86 12.45
CA GLU A 55 -15.16 25.93 11.08
C GLU A 55 -13.63 25.86 11.04
N SER A 56 -12.94 26.44 12.02
CA SER A 56 -11.47 26.43 12.08
C SER A 56 -10.95 25.00 12.29
N GLN A 57 -11.52 24.27 13.24
CA GLN A 57 -11.15 22.87 13.48
C GLN A 57 -11.51 21.98 12.29
N LEU A 58 -12.69 22.19 11.69
CA LEU A 58 -13.10 21.43 10.51
C LEU A 58 -12.12 21.63 9.35
N GLN A 59 -11.76 22.87 9.03
CA GLN A 59 -10.81 23.18 7.96
C GLN A 59 -9.43 22.57 8.24
N ASP A 60 -8.94 22.64 9.47
CA ASP A 60 -7.65 22.09 9.84
C ASP A 60 -7.64 20.55 9.76
N MET A 61 -8.69 19.88 10.24
CA MET A 61 -8.83 18.42 10.10
C MET A 61 -9.00 17.99 8.64
N MET A 62 -9.72 18.77 7.81
CA MET A 62 -9.78 18.51 6.37
C MET A 62 -8.39 18.61 5.72
N ARG A 63 -7.57 19.59 6.09
CA ARG A 63 -6.18 19.70 5.62
C ARG A 63 -5.34 18.50 6.08
N THR A 64 -5.51 18.08 7.32
CA THR A 64 -4.83 16.90 7.89
C THR A 64 -5.16 15.63 7.13
N HIS A 65 -6.43 15.40 6.83
CA HIS A 65 -6.83 14.21 6.05
C HIS A 65 -6.53 14.31 4.55
N ASN A 66 -6.30 15.52 4.04
CA ASN A 66 -5.86 15.75 2.65
C ASN A 66 -4.34 15.81 2.48
N GLN A 67 -3.55 15.40 3.47
CA GLN A 67 -2.10 15.19 3.32
C GLN A 67 -1.83 13.97 2.45
N PHE A 68 -0.59 13.85 1.95
CA PHE A 68 -0.16 12.71 1.17
C PHE A 68 -0.62 11.38 1.79
N PHE A 69 -1.25 10.57 0.98
CA PHE A 69 -1.72 9.25 1.38
C PHE A 69 -1.64 8.28 0.20
N ASN A 70 -0.83 7.25 0.32
CA ASN A 70 -0.68 6.22 -0.70
C ASN A 70 -0.57 4.84 -0.05
N THR A 71 -1.56 4.01 -0.28
CA THR A 71 -1.60 2.64 0.22
C THR A 71 -2.36 1.76 -0.76
N ASN A 72 -2.39 0.45 -0.50
CA ASN A 72 -3.31 -0.42 -1.23
C ASN A 72 -4.76 0.02 -0.99
N ALA A 73 -5.54 0.18 -2.06
CA ALA A 73 -6.89 0.71 -2.00
C ALA A 73 -7.84 -0.09 -1.09
N ILE A 74 -7.59 -1.40 -0.92
CA ILE A 74 -8.37 -2.29 -0.06
C ILE A 74 -8.08 -1.98 1.41
N PHE A 75 -6.81 -1.90 1.78
CA PHE A 75 -6.41 -1.60 3.15
C PHE A 75 -6.62 -0.15 3.56
N GLY A 76 -6.81 0.77 2.62
CA GLY A 76 -7.19 2.14 2.93
C GLY A 76 -8.48 2.23 3.74
N ASN A 77 -9.44 1.31 3.53
CA ASN A 77 -10.65 1.20 4.35
C ASN A 77 -10.32 0.84 5.82
N LEU A 78 -9.37 -0.04 6.03
CA LEU A 78 -8.92 -0.44 7.38
C LEU A 78 -8.30 0.75 8.13
N ILE A 79 -7.40 1.48 7.45
CA ILE A 79 -6.75 2.67 8.03
C ILE A 79 -7.80 3.72 8.38
N MET A 80 -8.71 4.02 7.46
CA MET A 80 -9.78 4.99 7.71
C MET A 80 -10.66 4.59 8.90
N GLY A 81 -10.95 3.30 9.07
CA GLY A 81 -11.69 2.83 10.24
C GLY A 81 -10.96 3.08 11.54
N ILE A 82 -9.65 2.86 11.59
CA ILE A 82 -8.82 3.14 12.77
C ILE A 82 -8.77 4.64 13.07
N ASP A 83 -8.55 5.48 12.04
CA ASP A 83 -8.52 6.93 12.17
C ASP A 83 -9.83 7.46 12.76
N VAL A 84 -10.96 7.03 12.20
CA VAL A 84 -12.29 7.45 12.66
C VAL A 84 -12.52 7.06 14.12
N ALA A 85 -12.05 5.90 14.56
CA ALA A 85 -12.19 5.47 15.95
C ALA A 85 -11.35 6.33 16.91
N ILE A 86 -10.14 6.69 16.52
CA ILE A 86 -9.25 7.55 17.32
C ILE A 86 -9.84 8.97 17.40
N GLU A 87 -10.35 9.47 16.27
CA GLU A 87 -10.93 10.80 16.17
C GLU A 87 -12.25 10.94 16.97
N GLU A 88 -13.07 9.87 17.01
CA GLU A 88 -14.27 9.81 17.85
C GLU A 88 -13.95 9.88 19.33
N GLU A 89 -12.88 9.24 19.78
CA GLU A 89 -12.51 9.15 21.20
C GLU A 89 -11.76 10.40 21.70
N ASP A 90 -10.72 10.83 20.96
CA ASP A 90 -9.81 11.89 21.40
C ASP A 90 -10.09 13.24 20.72
N GLY A 91 -10.97 13.29 19.70
CA GLY A 91 -11.37 14.49 18.97
C GLY A 91 -10.19 15.21 18.33
N TYR A 92 -10.21 16.54 18.34
CA TYR A 92 -9.18 17.37 17.74
C TYR A 92 -7.76 17.12 18.31
N LYS A 93 -7.64 16.63 19.53
CA LYS A 93 -6.36 16.24 20.14
C LYS A 93 -5.72 15.03 19.47
N ALA A 94 -6.49 14.24 18.74
CA ALA A 94 -6.01 13.07 18.01
C ALA A 94 -5.19 13.43 16.77
N LYS A 95 -5.15 14.67 16.32
CA LYS A 95 -4.55 15.12 15.06
C LYS A 95 -3.16 14.54 14.81
N ASP A 96 -2.24 14.73 15.74
CA ASP A 96 -0.86 14.26 15.58
C ASP A 96 -0.78 12.73 15.58
N THR A 97 -1.60 12.06 16.38
CA THR A 97 -1.71 10.60 16.41
C THR A 97 -2.23 10.06 15.07
N ILE A 98 -3.22 10.70 14.47
CA ILE A 98 -3.78 10.33 13.16
C ILE A 98 -2.73 10.49 12.08
N ILE A 99 -1.98 11.61 12.04
CA ILE A 99 -0.91 11.84 11.08
C ILE A 99 0.15 10.75 11.19
N ALA A 100 0.62 10.47 12.39
CA ALA A 100 1.65 9.46 12.63
C ALA A 100 1.18 8.05 12.23
N LEU A 101 -0.05 7.69 12.58
CA LEU A 101 -0.62 6.37 12.29
C LEU A 101 -0.86 6.19 10.77
N LYS A 102 -1.45 7.17 10.09
CA LYS A 102 -1.61 7.14 8.64
C LYS A 102 -0.28 6.94 7.93
N THR A 103 0.73 7.73 8.31
CA THR A 103 2.06 7.68 7.71
C THR A 103 2.71 6.32 7.92
N ALA A 104 2.62 5.74 9.11
CA ALA A 104 3.21 4.45 9.42
C ALA A 104 2.49 3.27 8.73
N LEU A 105 1.15 3.29 8.73
CA LEU A 105 0.37 2.18 8.19
C LEU A 105 0.30 2.20 6.66
N MET A 106 0.28 3.38 6.02
CA MET A 106 0.09 3.45 4.56
C MET A 106 1.18 2.68 3.81
N GLY A 107 2.45 2.83 4.18
CA GLY A 107 3.56 2.14 3.52
C GLY A 107 3.55 0.63 3.77
N SER A 108 3.38 0.23 5.03
CA SER A 108 3.35 -1.18 5.43
C SER A 108 2.21 -1.94 4.77
N LEU A 109 1.01 -1.36 4.79
CA LEU A 109 -0.18 -1.98 4.19
C LEU A 109 -0.22 -1.87 2.67
N ALA A 110 0.51 -0.91 2.06
CA ALA A 110 0.73 -0.90 0.61
C ALA A 110 1.46 -2.16 0.17
N GLY A 111 2.63 -2.46 0.74
CA GLY A 111 3.44 -3.64 0.38
C GLY A 111 2.67 -4.95 0.53
N VAL A 112 2.01 -5.15 1.67
CA VAL A 112 1.19 -6.35 1.92
C VAL A 112 0.00 -6.41 0.95
N GLY A 113 -0.71 -5.31 0.77
CA GLY A 113 -1.92 -5.27 -0.05
C GLY A 113 -1.64 -5.48 -1.53
N ASP A 114 -0.59 -4.86 -2.06
CA ASP A 114 -0.22 -5.00 -3.46
C ASP A 114 0.22 -6.43 -3.77
N SER A 115 0.96 -7.06 -2.85
CA SER A 115 1.33 -8.46 -2.99
C SER A 115 0.12 -9.40 -3.03
N LEU A 116 -0.80 -9.22 -2.09
CA LEU A 116 -1.96 -10.11 -1.97
C LEU A 116 -2.98 -9.87 -3.08
N PHE A 117 -3.34 -8.61 -3.34
CA PHE A 117 -4.50 -8.28 -4.17
C PHE A 117 -4.14 -7.91 -5.61
N HIS A 118 -2.97 -7.34 -5.87
CA HIS A 118 -2.55 -7.10 -7.24
C HIS A 118 -1.77 -8.29 -7.81
N VAL A 119 -0.74 -8.78 -7.08
CA VAL A 119 0.10 -9.86 -7.61
C VAL A 119 -0.60 -11.21 -7.49
N ILE A 120 -0.87 -11.70 -6.27
CA ILE A 120 -1.37 -13.06 -6.06
C ILE A 120 -2.80 -13.21 -6.62
N TRP A 121 -3.72 -12.37 -6.18
CA TRP A 121 -5.12 -12.43 -6.61
C TRP A 121 -5.27 -12.25 -8.12
N GLY A 122 -4.65 -11.19 -8.67
CA GLY A 122 -4.69 -10.91 -10.11
C GLY A 122 -4.09 -12.02 -10.96
N THR A 123 -2.94 -12.57 -10.51
CA THR A 123 -2.29 -13.67 -11.23
C THR A 123 -3.13 -14.95 -11.22
N ILE A 124 -3.65 -15.36 -10.06
CA ILE A 124 -4.44 -16.61 -9.96
C ILE A 124 -5.70 -16.50 -10.83
N PHE A 125 -6.56 -15.53 -10.57
CA PHE A 125 -7.83 -15.43 -11.28
C PHE A 125 -7.65 -15.01 -12.74
N GLY A 126 -6.67 -14.16 -13.04
CA GLY A 126 -6.33 -13.76 -14.41
C GLY A 126 -5.80 -14.95 -15.24
N SER A 127 -4.95 -15.79 -14.68
CA SER A 127 -4.44 -17.00 -15.34
C SER A 127 -5.56 -18.00 -15.61
N ILE A 128 -6.43 -18.25 -14.64
CA ILE A 128 -7.59 -19.14 -14.80
C ILE A 128 -8.51 -18.60 -15.91
N ALA A 129 -8.82 -17.30 -15.87
CA ALA A 129 -9.67 -16.67 -16.88
C ALA A 129 -9.03 -16.75 -18.28
N GLY A 130 -7.74 -16.44 -18.40
CA GLY A 130 -7.01 -16.50 -19.66
C GLY A 130 -6.93 -17.90 -20.26
N THR A 131 -6.62 -18.91 -19.44
CA THR A 131 -6.54 -20.32 -19.89
C THR A 131 -7.90 -20.84 -20.38
N LEU A 132 -8.96 -20.56 -19.64
CA LEU A 132 -10.31 -21.00 -20.03
C LEU A 132 -10.83 -20.23 -21.24
N ALA A 133 -10.50 -18.95 -21.39
CA ALA A 133 -10.85 -18.16 -22.56
C ALA A 133 -10.17 -18.67 -23.84
N GLN A 134 -8.90 -19.11 -23.77
CA GLN A 134 -8.20 -19.73 -24.89
C GLN A 134 -8.86 -21.04 -25.36
N SER A 135 -9.53 -21.75 -24.48
CA SER A 135 -10.33 -22.95 -24.82
C SER A 135 -11.76 -22.60 -25.27
N GLY A 136 -12.10 -21.34 -25.46
CA GLY A 136 -13.43 -20.87 -25.84
C GLY A 136 -14.45 -20.81 -24.71
N SER A 137 -14.03 -21.00 -23.46
CA SER A 137 -14.93 -21.01 -22.29
C SER A 137 -14.99 -19.66 -21.58
N ILE A 138 -16.18 -19.11 -21.39
CA ILE A 138 -16.42 -17.87 -20.64
C ILE A 138 -16.38 -18.08 -19.11
N VAL A 139 -16.37 -19.32 -18.63
CA VAL A 139 -16.51 -19.67 -17.22
C VAL A 139 -15.40 -19.03 -16.36
N GLY A 140 -14.17 -18.97 -16.86
CA GLY A 140 -13.06 -18.31 -16.15
C GLY A 140 -13.29 -16.82 -15.92
N CYS A 141 -13.82 -16.11 -16.90
CA CYS A 141 -14.16 -14.70 -16.77
C CYS A 141 -15.28 -14.48 -15.74
N VAL A 142 -16.30 -15.35 -15.73
CA VAL A 142 -17.39 -15.30 -14.74
C VAL A 142 -16.86 -15.54 -13.33
N ILE A 143 -15.99 -16.54 -13.13
CA ILE A 143 -15.33 -16.79 -11.84
C ILE A 143 -14.56 -15.56 -11.37
N TRP A 144 -13.79 -14.92 -12.26
CA TRP A 144 -13.02 -13.73 -11.92
C TRP A 144 -13.90 -12.55 -11.52
N VAL A 145 -15.01 -12.32 -12.24
CA VAL A 145 -15.99 -11.28 -11.87
C VAL A 145 -16.59 -11.55 -10.49
N ILE A 146 -17.03 -12.78 -10.22
CA ILE A 146 -17.59 -13.16 -8.92
C ILE A 146 -16.55 -12.96 -7.80
N ALA A 147 -15.31 -13.38 -8.02
CA ALA A 147 -14.22 -13.20 -7.06
C ALA A 147 -13.97 -11.71 -6.75
N ASN A 148 -13.98 -10.82 -7.76
CA ASN A 148 -13.81 -9.39 -7.54
C ASN A 148 -15.02 -8.75 -6.84
N ILE A 149 -16.24 -9.22 -7.10
CA ILE A 149 -17.43 -8.79 -6.35
C ILE A 149 -17.30 -9.20 -4.88
N ALA A 150 -16.90 -10.43 -4.58
CA ALA A 150 -16.65 -10.89 -3.23
C ALA A 150 -15.56 -10.06 -2.52
N LEU A 151 -14.47 -9.74 -3.23
CA LEU A 151 -13.41 -8.87 -2.73
C LEU A 151 -13.92 -7.45 -2.43
N LEU A 152 -14.83 -6.90 -3.24
CA LEU A 152 -15.44 -5.60 -3.02
C LEU A 152 -16.22 -5.55 -1.70
N PHE A 153 -17.03 -6.57 -1.41
CA PHE A 153 -17.73 -6.67 -0.13
C PHE A 153 -16.76 -6.91 1.06
N GLY A 154 -15.72 -7.72 0.85
CA GLY A 154 -14.63 -7.89 1.81
C GLY A 154 -13.95 -6.55 2.13
N ARG A 155 -13.67 -5.73 1.12
CA ARG A 155 -13.14 -4.38 1.28
C ARG A 155 -14.10 -3.50 2.11
N ALA A 156 -15.40 -3.57 1.86
CA ALA A 156 -16.38 -2.80 2.62
C ALA A 156 -16.39 -3.16 4.12
N ALA A 157 -16.16 -4.43 4.46
CA ALA A 157 -16.09 -4.91 5.82
C ALA A 157 -14.82 -4.46 6.58
N LEU A 158 -13.76 -4.05 5.88
CA LEU A 158 -12.49 -3.65 6.52
C LEU A 158 -12.63 -2.35 7.32
N LEU A 159 -13.49 -1.41 6.93
CA LEU A 159 -13.65 -0.16 7.67
C LEU A 159 -14.30 -0.40 9.06
N PRO A 160 -15.43 -1.09 9.18
CA PRO A 160 -15.97 -1.47 10.49
C PRO A 160 -15.00 -2.30 11.33
N LEU A 161 -14.20 -3.17 10.69
CA LEU A 161 -13.15 -3.92 11.37
C LEU A 161 -12.06 -2.99 11.92
N GLY A 162 -11.57 -2.07 11.10
CA GLY A 162 -10.60 -1.05 11.49
C GLY A 162 -11.10 -0.18 12.63
N TYR A 163 -12.34 0.27 12.56
CA TYR A 163 -12.99 1.02 13.63
C TYR A 163 -13.02 0.24 14.95
N LYS A 164 -13.46 -1.02 14.93
CA LYS A 164 -13.47 -1.89 16.11
C LYS A 164 -12.06 -2.10 16.70
N GLN A 165 -11.05 -2.25 15.87
CA GLN A 165 -9.65 -2.39 16.33
C GLN A 165 -9.10 -1.05 16.83
N GLY A 166 -9.44 0.06 16.17
CA GLY A 166 -9.08 1.42 16.59
C GLY A 166 -9.60 1.76 17.98
N VAL A 167 -10.87 1.46 18.27
CA VAL A 167 -11.43 1.62 19.63
C VAL A 167 -10.64 0.80 20.66
N LYS A 168 -10.26 -0.44 20.35
CA LYS A 168 -9.41 -1.25 21.22
C LYS A 168 -8.01 -0.65 21.39
N LEU A 169 -7.43 -0.12 20.32
CA LEU A 169 -6.13 0.55 20.35
C LEU A 169 -6.15 1.76 21.29
N VAL A 170 -7.14 2.62 21.16
CA VAL A 170 -7.27 3.81 22.00
C VAL A 170 -7.52 3.44 23.46
N THR A 171 -8.44 2.52 23.73
CA THR A 171 -8.83 2.17 25.10
C THR A 171 -7.79 1.31 25.84
N THR A 172 -7.11 0.40 25.13
CA THR A 172 -6.22 -0.61 25.76
C THR A 172 -4.74 -0.31 25.59
N LEU A 173 -4.34 0.43 24.55
CA LEU A 173 -2.96 0.56 24.12
C LEU A 173 -2.47 2.00 23.98
N LYS A 174 -3.10 2.99 24.64
CA LYS A 174 -2.64 4.40 24.59
C LYS A 174 -1.10 4.55 24.71
N ASN A 175 -0.45 3.69 25.50
CA ASN A 175 0.99 3.69 25.72
C ASN A 175 1.79 2.77 24.75
N LYS A 176 1.12 2.05 23.86
CA LYS A 176 1.75 1.05 22.95
C LYS A 176 1.56 1.37 21.46
N LEU A 177 0.98 2.53 21.13
CA LEU A 177 0.73 2.92 19.74
C LEU A 177 2.04 2.98 18.94
N SER A 178 3.12 3.49 19.53
CA SER A 178 4.45 3.49 18.91
C SER A 178 5.00 2.08 18.65
N ALA A 179 4.74 1.14 19.56
CA ALA A 179 5.16 -0.25 19.37
C ALA A 179 4.37 -0.92 18.22
N PHE A 180 3.07 -0.65 18.11
CA PHE A 180 2.25 -1.13 17.00
C PHE A 180 2.73 -0.54 15.66
N THR A 181 2.98 0.76 15.60
CA THR A 181 3.53 1.47 14.43
C THR A 181 4.88 0.87 14.01
N ASN A 182 5.78 0.65 14.97
CA ASN A 182 7.07 0.03 14.69
C ASN A 182 6.92 -1.41 14.17
N ALA A 183 6.04 -2.21 14.76
CA ALA A 183 5.76 -3.57 14.29
C ALA A 183 5.19 -3.59 12.86
N ALA A 184 4.25 -2.68 12.55
CA ALA A 184 3.70 -2.54 11.21
C ALA A 184 4.78 -2.11 10.19
N THR A 185 5.67 -1.19 10.58
CA THR A 185 6.80 -0.76 9.74
C THR A 185 7.76 -1.92 9.46
N VAL A 186 8.14 -2.68 10.49
CA VAL A 186 9.01 -3.86 10.34
C VAL A 186 8.37 -4.89 9.41
N LEU A 187 7.08 -5.18 9.60
CA LEU A 187 6.34 -6.09 8.70
C LEU A 187 6.37 -5.58 7.26
N GLY A 188 6.08 -4.30 7.03
CA GLY A 188 6.08 -3.71 5.69
C GLY A 188 7.44 -3.77 5.01
N VAL A 189 8.51 -3.42 5.71
CA VAL A 189 9.88 -3.50 5.17
C VAL A 189 10.26 -4.96 4.87
N THR A 190 9.88 -5.89 5.74
CA THR A 190 10.13 -7.33 5.52
C THR A 190 9.40 -7.83 4.26
N VAL A 191 8.13 -7.46 4.08
CA VAL A 191 7.36 -7.84 2.88
C VAL A 191 7.96 -7.22 1.63
N ILE A 192 8.34 -5.94 1.65
CA ILE A 192 9.01 -5.27 0.52
C ILE A 192 10.31 -6.00 0.17
N GLY A 193 11.12 -6.36 1.18
CA GLY A 193 12.35 -7.14 0.97
C GLY A 193 12.08 -8.50 0.33
N ALA A 194 11.07 -9.22 0.77
CA ALA A 194 10.68 -10.51 0.23
C ALA A 194 10.13 -10.45 -1.22
N LEU A 195 9.64 -9.28 -1.65
CA LEU A 195 9.16 -9.07 -3.02
C LEU A 195 10.29 -8.87 -4.04
N ILE A 196 11.49 -8.46 -3.62
CA ILE A 196 12.60 -8.16 -4.55
C ILE A 196 12.81 -9.30 -5.55
N PRO A 197 12.96 -10.57 -5.14
CA PRO A 197 13.19 -11.68 -6.06
C PRO A 197 12.05 -11.95 -7.05
N SER A 198 10.84 -11.58 -6.68
CA SER A 198 9.66 -11.82 -7.52
C SER A 198 9.40 -10.71 -8.53
N VAL A 199 9.78 -9.46 -8.19
CA VAL A 199 9.51 -8.26 -9.00
C VAL A 199 10.70 -7.91 -9.90
N VAL A 200 11.92 -7.96 -9.37
CA VAL A 200 13.13 -7.62 -10.12
C VAL A 200 13.69 -8.89 -10.76
N LYS A 201 13.56 -8.99 -12.09
CA LYS A 201 14.03 -10.11 -12.89
C LYS A 201 15.30 -9.69 -13.65
N ALA A 202 16.44 -9.77 -13.00
CA ALA A 202 17.73 -9.49 -13.60
C ALA A 202 18.64 -10.70 -13.40
N THR A 203 19.25 -11.19 -14.48
CA THR A 203 20.15 -12.35 -14.49
C THR A 203 21.47 -12.00 -15.16
N VAL A 204 22.53 -12.75 -14.85
CA VAL A 204 23.82 -12.65 -15.50
C VAL A 204 23.92 -13.71 -16.59
N PRO A 205 23.84 -13.34 -17.88
CA PRO A 205 23.82 -14.31 -18.99
C PRO A 205 25.20 -14.93 -19.29
N PHE A 206 26.28 -14.49 -18.63
CA PHE A 206 27.63 -14.91 -18.93
C PHE A 206 27.89 -16.37 -18.53
N VAL A 207 28.32 -17.16 -19.50
CA VAL A 207 28.70 -18.57 -19.33
C VAL A 207 30.18 -18.73 -19.73
N TYR A 208 31.01 -19.13 -18.78
CA TYR A 208 32.40 -19.46 -19.04
C TYR A 208 32.56 -20.90 -19.54
N LYS A 209 33.14 -21.10 -20.72
CA LYS A 209 33.39 -22.42 -21.32
C LYS A 209 34.90 -22.60 -21.61
N LYS A 210 35.52 -23.57 -20.95
CA LYS A 210 36.91 -23.93 -21.16
C LYS A 210 37.14 -25.43 -20.88
N ASP A 211 37.83 -26.09 -21.78
CA ASP A 211 38.29 -27.49 -21.61
C ASP A 211 37.20 -28.48 -21.22
N GLY A 212 35.97 -28.31 -21.76
CA GLY A 212 34.83 -29.16 -21.44
C GLY A 212 34.10 -28.82 -20.10
N VAL A 213 34.56 -27.79 -19.40
CA VAL A 213 33.89 -27.26 -18.20
C VAL A 213 33.04 -26.07 -18.62
N GLU A 214 31.77 -26.12 -18.25
CA GLU A 214 30.80 -25.01 -18.41
C GLU A 214 30.43 -24.47 -17.05
N LEU A 215 30.70 -23.18 -16.81
CA LEU A 215 30.39 -22.48 -15.58
C LEU A 215 29.36 -21.40 -15.89
N VAL A 216 28.13 -21.61 -15.47
CA VAL A 216 27.06 -20.61 -15.51
C VAL A 216 27.20 -19.69 -14.32
N ILE A 217 27.54 -18.42 -14.55
CA ILE A 217 27.81 -17.46 -13.47
C ILE A 217 26.55 -17.21 -12.63
N GLN A 218 25.37 -17.17 -13.25
CA GLN A 218 24.11 -17.01 -12.53
C GLN A 218 23.90 -18.12 -11.47
N ASP A 219 24.13 -19.38 -11.84
CA ASP A 219 23.96 -20.51 -10.94
C ASP A 219 24.92 -20.43 -9.74
N THR A 220 26.15 -19.97 -9.99
CA THR A 220 27.14 -19.75 -8.93
C THR A 220 26.72 -18.64 -7.97
N LEU A 221 26.19 -17.53 -8.50
CA LEU A 221 25.68 -16.43 -7.69
C LEU A 221 24.46 -16.84 -6.85
N ASP A 222 23.55 -17.58 -7.45
CA ASP A 222 22.34 -18.08 -6.77
C ASP A 222 22.67 -19.17 -5.72
N ALA A 223 23.77 -19.90 -5.88
CA ALA A 223 24.26 -20.83 -4.87
C ALA A 223 24.84 -20.12 -3.64
N ILE A 224 25.40 -18.91 -3.80
CA ILE A 224 25.88 -18.08 -2.70
C ILE A 224 24.68 -17.42 -1.98
N LEU A 225 23.86 -16.73 -2.75
CA LEU A 225 22.65 -16.07 -2.24
C LEU A 225 21.61 -15.99 -3.38
N PRO A 226 20.46 -16.69 -3.24
CA PRO A 226 19.41 -16.61 -4.26
C PRO A 226 18.98 -15.18 -4.54
N SER A 227 18.90 -14.82 -5.82
CA SER A 227 18.53 -13.48 -6.29
C SER A 227 19.47 -12.36 -5.84
N LEU A 228 20.77 -12.67 -5.66
CA LEU A 228 21.78 -11.69 -5.25
C LEU A 228 21.80 -10.45 -6.17
N VAL A 229 21.74 -10.64 -7.49
CA VAL A 229 21.77 -9.55 -8.48
C VAL A 229 20.55 -8.63 -8.32
N PRO A 230 19.31 -9.11 -8.29
CA PRO A 230 18.14 -8.29 -7.95
C PRO A 230 18.29 -7.48 -6.67
N VAL A 231 18.77 -8.10 -5.59
CA VAL A 231 18.97 -7.41 -4.30
C VAL A 231 19.98 -6.28 -4.42
N LEU A 232 21.12 -6.53 -5.07
CA LEU A 232 22.16 -5.50 -5.27
C LEU A 232 21.65 -4.33 -6.11
N LEU A 233 20.86 -4.58 -7.17
CA LEU A 233 20.25 -3.52 -7.99
C LEU A 233 19.26 -2.66 -7.18
N VAL A 234 18.47 -3.27 -6.31
CA VAL A 234 17.56 -2.53 -5.42
C VAL A 234 18.34 -1.70 -4.41
N LEU A 235 19.38 -2.25 -3.79
CA LEU A 235 20.24 -1.52 -2.86
C LEU A 235 20.96 -0.35 -3.56
N LEU A 236 21.46 -0.55 -4.78
CA LEU A 236 22.06 0.51 -5.59
C LEU A 236 21.02 1.62 -5.86
N THR A 237 19.82 1.25 -6.27
CA THR A 237 18.74 2.21 -6.54
C THR A 237 18.37 2.99 -5.27
N TYR A 238 18.26 2.31 -4.14
CA TYR A 238 18.00 2.93 -2.85
C TYR A 238 19.10 3.91 -2.45
N TRP A 239 20.37 3.53 -2.63
CA TRP A 239 21.51 4.40 -2.38
C TRP A 239 21.49 5.65 -3.27
N ILE A 240 21.22 5.48 -4.57
CA ILE A 240 21.10 6.60 -5.52
C ILE A 240 19.97 7.54 -5.13
N LEU A 241 18.81 7.02 -4.73
CA LEU A 241 17.66 7.82 -4.26
C LEU A 241 17.98 8.63 -2.99
N GLY A 242 18.89 8.16 -2.16
CA GLY A 242 19.37 8.88 -0.98
C GLY A 242 20.24 10.11 -1.27
N GLN A 243 20.65 10.34 -2.54
CA GLN A 243 21.50 11.48 -2.90
C GLN A 243 20.69 12.77 -2.98
N LYS A 244 21.09 13.83 -2.24
CA LYS A 244 20.36 15.11 -2.10
C LYS A 244 20.01 15.83 -3.42
N LYS A 245 20.74 15.53 -4.51
CA LYS A 245 20.56 16.19 -5.83
C LYS A 245 19.67 15.39 -6.78
N LEU A 246 19.25 14.17 -6.41
CA LEU A 246 18.49 13.28 -7.26
C LEU A 246 17.04 13.17 -6.74
N ASN A 247 16.11 13.22 -7.66
CA ASN A 247 14.70 12.92 -7.42
C ASN A 247 14.31 11.60 -8.11
N SER A 248 13.15 11.07 -7.77
CA SER A 248 12.66 9.79 -8.31
C SER A 248 12.66 9.77 -9.84
N THR A 249 12.28 10.86 -10.50
CA THR A 249 12.26 10.94 -11.98
C THR A 249 13.66 10.79 -12.58
N ARG A 250 14.66 11.47 -12.00
CA ARG A 250 16.05 11.34 -12.46
C ARG A 250 16.59 9.94 -12.24
N VAL A 251 16.26 9.32 -11.11
CA VAL A 251 16.70 7.95 -10.82
C VAL A 251 16.07 6.96 -11.77
N ILE A 252 14.78 7.11 -12.14
CA ILE A 252 14.14 6.28 -13.18
C ILE A 252 14.93 6.35 -14.51
N TRP A 253 15.30 7.55 -14.97
CA TRP A 253 16.09 7.69 -16.19
C TRP A 253 17.49 7.07 -16.06
N ILE A 254 18.15 7.24 -14.91
CA ILE A 254 19.47 6.62 -14.67
C ILE A 254 19.37 5.10 -14.73
N ILE A 255 18.40 4.50 -14.04
CA ILE A 255 18.21 3.03 -14.04
C ILE A 255 17.81 2.53 -15.42
N LEU A 256 16.95 3.23 -16.14
CA LEU A 256 16.58 2.88 -17.52
C LEU A 256 17.81 2.85 -18.45
N ILE A 257 18.62 3.90 -18.44
CA ILE A 257 19.83 3.99 -19.28
C ILE A 257 20.83 2.91 -18.85
N LEU A 258 21.03 2.73 -17.55
CA LEU A 258 21.91 1.70 -17.01
C LEU A 258 21.48 0.29 -17.44
N SER A 259 20.18 -0.01 -17.33
CA SER A 259 19.64 -1.32 -17.72
C SER A 259 19.86 -1.60 -19.22
N ILE A 260 19.59 -0.61 -20.07
CA ILE A 260 19.82 -0.73 -21.52
C ILE A 260 21.32 -0.95 -21.81
N ALA A 261 22.19 -0.19 -21.16
CA ALA A 261 23.66 -0.33 -21.36
C ALA A 261 24.12 -1.71 -20.88
N LEU A 262 23.74 -2.16 -19.68
CA LEU A 262 24.17 -3.46 -19.16
C LEU A 262 23.65 -4.63 -20.01
N SER A 263 22.45 -4.51 -20.56
CA SER A 263 21.88 -5.51 -21.47
C SER A 263 22.61 -5.48 -22.83
N ALA A 264 22.89 -4.29 -23.38
CA ALA A 264 23.63 -4.17 -24.65
C ALA A 264 25.06 -4.74 -24.58
N PHE A 265 25.71 -4.65 -23.43
CA PHE A 265 27.04 -5.25 -23.21
C PHE A 265 26.97 -6.72 -22.77
N GLY A 266 25.78 -7.33 -22.66
CA GLY A 266 25.62 -8.72 -22.23
C GLY A 266 25.99 -8.97 -20.76
N ILE A 267 26.00 -7.94 -19.94
CA ILE A 267 26.32 -8.04 -18.50
C ILE A 267 25.10 -8.50 -17.69
N LEU A 268 23.92 -7.99 -18.04
CA LEU A 268 22.63 -8.38 -17.47
C LEU A 268 21.60 -8.69 -18.56
N ALA A 269 20.66 -9.57 -18.23
CA ALA A 269 19.53 -9.95 -19.07
C ALA A 269 18.22 -9.91 -18.24
#